data_c023989b5e57f54e0aa151979592d5fa
#
_entry.id   c023989b5e57f54e0aa151979592d5fa
#
_cell.length_a   1.000
_cell.length_b   1.000
_cell.length_c   1.000
_cell.angle_alpha   90.00
_cell.angle_beta   90.00
_cell.angle_gamma   90.00
#
_symmetry.space_group_name_H-M   'P 1'
#
loop_
_entity.id
_entity.type
_entity.pdbx_description
1 polymer ?
#
loop_
_entity_poly.entity_id
_entity_poly.type
_entity_poly.pdbx_seq_one_letter_code
_entity_poly.pdbx_strand_id
1 'polypeptide(L)'
;MIKRLLSDYIEGEKAIRNFVAGNSIMINCLDFIQTILKNEKYKEKKCPFDQEIALNLDKVEILVKKGTLRDKTVDFVVCLEQNWLLLVEAKLEVENVANIAKTIQDKIEHSKVLLRSCDNYIHSEESVIVLLNNKYYQEQSNKLRRLLIAKNINIKPYRVCDFYKEYFTPIC
;
A
#
# COMPACT_ATOMS: atom_id res chain seq x y z
N MET A 1 10.56 -12.23 -15.73
CA MET A 1 9.75 -11.88 -14.53
C MET A 1 8.31 -11.88 -14.97
N ILE A 2 7.55 -12.89 -14.60
CA ILE A 2 6.14 -13.05 -15.01
C ILE A 2 5.37 -11.98 -14.21
N LYS A 3 4.79 -11.01 -14.90
CA LYS A 3 3.83 -10.08 -14.30
C LYS A 3 2.67 -10.92 -13.78
N ARG A 4 2.54 -11.02 -12.47
CA ARG A 4 1.38 -11.65 -11.85
C ARG A 4 0.25 -10.64 -11.89
N LEU A 5 -0.69 -10.91 -12.73
CA LEU A 5 -1.88 -10.10 -12.88
C LEU A 5 -2.94 -10.66 -11.95
N LEU A 6 -3.58 -9.77 -11.22
CA LEU A 6 -4.86 -10.07 -10.63
C LEU A 6 -5.81 -10.37 -11.79
N SER A 7 -6.16 -11.63 -11.96
CA SER A 7 -7.05 -12.06 -13.03
C SER A 7 -8.47 -11.57 -12.84
N ASP A 8 -8.86 -11.29 -11.58
CA ASP A 8 -10.16 -10.72 -11.24
C ASP A 8 -10.11 -9.97 -9.89
N TYR A 9 -10.80 -8.84 -9.82
CA TYR A 9 -11.05 -8.09 -8.58
C TYR A 9 -11.60 -8.98 -7.45
N ILE A 10 -12.50 -9.90 -7.78
CA ILE A 10 -13.11 -10.85 -6.84
C ILE A 10 -12.05 -11.75 -6.18
N GLU A 11 -11.03 -12.15 -6.89
CA GLU A 11 -9.92 -12.94 -6.33
C GLU A 11 -9.03 -12.12 -5.41
N GLY A 12 -8.75 -10.86 -5.76
CA GLY A 12 -8.00 -9.93 -4.91
C GLY A 12 -8.69 -9.63 -3.58
N GLU A 13 -10.00 -9.39 -3.61
CA GLU A 13 -10.81 -9.21 -2.40
C GLU A 13 -10.84 -10.49 -1.56
N LYS A 14 -11.05 -11.63 -2.17
CA LYS A 14 -11.04 -12.93 -1.51
C LYS A 14 -9.66 -13.21 -0.89
N ALA A 15 -8.57 -12.89 -1.58
CA ALA A 15 -7.22 -13.09 -1.09
C ALA A 15 -6.94 -12.26 0.17
N ILE A 16 -7.28 -10.96 0.20
CA ILE A 16 -7.06 -10.13 1.39
C ILE A 16 -7.94 -10.55 2.57
N ARG A 17 -9.20 -10.96 2.32
CA ARG A 17 -10.09 -11.48 3.36
C ARG A 17 -9.57 -12.79 3.94
N ASN A 18 -9.08 -13.70 3.11
CA ASN A 18 -8.47 -14.95 3.55
C ASN A 18 -7.19 -14.70 4.35
N PHE A 19 -6.37 -13.73 3.92
CA PHE A 19 -5.15 -13.36 4.63
C PHE A 19 -5.42 -12.94 6.06
N VAL A 20 -6.45 -12.12 6.31
CA VAL A 20 -6.79 -11.61 7.64
C VAL A 20 -7.76 -12.48 8.42
N ALA A 21 -8.27 -13.58 7.86
CA ALA A 21 -9.39 -14.37 8.43
C ALA A 21 -9.13 -14.87 9.86
N GLY A 22 -7.88 -15.19 10.22
CA GLY A 22 -7.51 -15.61 11.57
C GLY A 22 -7.25 -14.47 12.56
N ASN A 23 -7.27 -13.21 12.12
CA ASN A 23 -6.89 -12.07 12.94
C ASN A 23 -8.08 -11.12 13.17
N SER A 24 -8.66 -11.19 14.37
CA SER A 24 -9.86 -10.41 14.74
C SER A 24 -9.67 -8.88 14.69
N ILE A 25 -8.44 -8.38 14.85
CA ILE A 25 -8.14 -6.96 14.72
C ILE A 25 -8.10 -6.58 13.24
N MET A 26 -7.33 -7.30 12.44
CA MET A 26 -7.10 -6.93 11.04
C MET A 26 -8.34 -7.06 10.18
N ILE A 27 -9.22 -8.03 10.44
CA ILE A 27 -10.47 -8.18 9.67
C ILE A 27 -11.37 -6.93 9.79
N ASN A 28 -11.32 -6.24 10.93
CA ASN A 28 -12.04 -4.99 11.17
C ASN A 28 -11.33 -3.75 10.59
N CYS A 29 -10.15 -3.93 10.03
CA CYS A 29 -9.36 -2.86 9.41
C CYS A 29 -9.37 -2.91 7.88
N LEU A 30 -10.17 -3.80 7.30
CA LEU A 30 -10.44 -3.77 5.87
C LEU A 30 -11.23 -2.51 5.52
N ASP A 31 -10.80 -1.82 4.47
CA ASP A 31 -11.39 -0.55 4.05
C ASP A 31 -11.38 -0.42 2.52
N PHE A 32 -12.26 0.39 1.97
CA PHE A 32 -12.21 0.71 0.54
C PHE A 32 -10.96 1.54 0.23
N ILE A 33 -10.23 1.15 -0.81
CA ILE A 33 -9.02 1.88 -1.26
C ILE A 33 -9.38 3.34 -1.53
N GLN A 34 -10.53 3.62 -2.14
CA GLN A 34 -11.02 4.97 -2.37
C GLN A 34 -11.11 5.80 -1.07
N THR A 35 -11.57 5.20 0.02
CA THR A 35 -11.66 5.87 1.34
C THR A 35 -10.28 6.18 1.90
N ILE A 36 -9.35 5.23 1.81
CA ILE A 36 -7.98 5.43 2.26
C ILE A 36 -7.32 6.57 1.48
N LEU A 37 -7.44 6.55 0.14
CA LEU A 37 -6.87 7.59 -0.72
C LEU A 37 -7.47 8.98 -0.45
N LYS A 38 -8.77 9.07 -0.14
CA LYS A 38 -9.41 10.34 0.26
C LYS A 38 -8.81 10.89 1.56
N ASN A 39 -8.54 10.04 2.54
CA ASN A 39 -7.88 10.43 3.78
C ASN A 39 -6.45 10.93 3.52
N GLU A 40 -5.76 10.35 2.53
CA GLU A 40 -4.45 10.78 2.05
C GLU A 40 -4.52 11.95 1.04
N LYS A 41 -5.64 12.67 1.02
CA LYS A 41 -5.85 13.91 0.24
C LYS A 41 -5.84 13.70 -1.29
N TYR A 42 -6.32 12.56 -1.76
CA TYR A 42 -6.56 12.39 -3.19
C TYR A 42 -7.66 13.35 -3.66
N LYS A 43 -7.31 14.25 -4.59
CA LYS A 43 -8.16 15.37 -5.02
C LYS A 43 -8.64 15.26 -6.48
N GLU A 44 -8.31 14.20 -7.19
CA GLU A 44 -8.78 14.01 -8.57
C GLU A 44 -10.30 13.84 -8.62
N LYS A 45 -10.93 14.38 -9.67
CA LYS A 45 -12.39 14.36 -9.83
C LYS A 45 -12.98 12.94 -9.83
N LYS A 46 -12.23 11.97 -10.34
CA LYS A 46 -12.64 10.58 -10.41
C LYS A 46 -11.54 9.68 -9.86
N CYS A 47 -11.87 8.94 -8.80
CA CYS A 47 -11.01 7.87 -8.30
C CYS A 47 -11.23 6.64 -9.19
N PRO A 48 -10.16 5.95 -9.64
CA PRO A 48 -10.32 4.73 -10.42
C PRO A 48 -10.84 3.55 -9.57
N PHE A 49 -10.63 3.59 -8.24
CA PHE A 49 -11.11 2.59 -7.30
C PHE A 49 -12.56 2.88 -6.89
N ASP A 50 -13.42 1.88 -6.94
CA ASP A 50 -14.84 1.97 -6.59
C ASP A 50 -15.17 1.04 -5.41
N GLN A 51 -14.94 -0.24 -5.55
CA GLN A 51 -15.29 -1.27 -4.56
C GLN A 51 -14.08 -2.02 -4.02
N GLU A 52 -12.89 -1.75 -4.56
CA GLU A 52 -11.67 -2.45 -4.17
C GLU A 52 -11.30 -2.17 -2.72
N ILE A 53 -10.97 -3.24 -1.99
CA ILE A 53 -10.63 -3.18 -0.58
C ILE A 53 -9.14 -3.45 -0.36
N ALA A 54 -8.62 -2.90 0.73
CA ALA A 54 -7.27 -3.12 1.23
C ALA A 54 -7.27 -3.22 2.75
N LEU A 55 -6.20 -3.73 3.32
CA LEU A 55 -5.94 -3.66 4.75
C LEU A 55 -5.34 -2.29 5.09
N ASN A 56 -6.09 -1.48 5.83
CA ASN A 56 -5.66 -0.17 6.31
C ASN A 56 -4.76 -0.33 7.54
N LEU A 57 -3.45 -0.14 7.36
CA LEU A 57 -2.47 -0.38 8.43
C LEU A 57 -2.48 0.70 9.51
N ASP A 58 -2.85 1.93 9.21
CA ASP A 58 -3.04 2.96 10.22
C ASP A 58 -4.15 2.57 11.22
N LYS A 59 -5.25 1.98 10.72
CA LYS A 59 -6.30 1.44 11.59
C LYS A 59 -5.81 0.28 12.42
N VAL A 60 -5.04 -0.63 11.85
CA VAL A 60 -4.43 -1.76 12.58
C VAL A 60 -3.57 -1.23 13.73
N GLU A 61 -2.67 -0.30 13.45
CA GLU A 61 -1.77 0.29 14.44
C GLU A 61 -2.53 0.98 15.58
N ILE A 62 -3.58 1.72 15.26
CA ILE A 62 -4.45 2.37 16.25
C ILE A 62 -5.06 1.33 17.21
N LEU A 63 -5.56 0.22 16.68
CA LEU A 63 -6.22 -0.82 17.49
C LEU A 63 -5.24 -1.65 18.30
N VAL A 64 -4.06 -1.92 17.76
CA VAL A 64 -3.00 -2.69 18.45
C VAL A 64 -2.41 -1.89 19.60
N LYS A 65 -2.09 -0.62 19.38
CA LYS A 65 -1.38 0.23 20.38
C LYS A 65 -2.28 0.88 21.44
N LYS A 66 -3.59 0.95 21.22
CA LYS A 66 -4.59 1.40 22.22
C LYS A 66 -4.17 2.60 23.08
N GLY A 67 -3.69 3.67 22.43
CA GLY A 67 -3.34 4.93 23.11
C GLY A 67 -1.88 5.07 23.57
N THR A 68 -1.03 4.09 23.31
CA THR A 68 0.43 4.23 23.45
C THR A 68 1.05 4.93 22.25
N LEU A 69 2.35 5.24 22.31
CA LEU A 69 3.06 5.79 21.16
C LEU A 69 2.97 4.82 19.97
N ARG A 70 2.45 5.34 18.86
CA ARG A 70 2.25 4.54 17.63
C ARG A 70 3.49 4.59 16.76
N ASP A 71 3.83 3.45 16.19
CA ASP A 71 4.85 3.37 15.17
C ASP A 71 4.26 3.76 13.80
N LYS A 72 5.12 4.19 12.90
CA LYS A 72 4.69 4.57 11.55
C LYS A 72 4.60 3.34 10.67
N THR A 73 3.45 3.15 10.01
CA THR A 73 3.22 2.11 9.02
C THR A 73 3.16 2.70 7.61
N VAL A 74 3.20 1.86 6.57
CA VAL A 74 2.67 2.25 5.27
C VAL A 74 1.15 2.37 5.36
N ASP A 75 0.54 3.09 4.44
CA ASP A 75 -0.88 3.45 4.58
C ASP A 75 -1.81 2.23 4.41
N PHE A 76 -1.52 1.36 3.44
CA PHE A 76 -2.32 0.16 3.25
C PHE A 76 -1.58 -0.98 2.55
N VAL A 77 -2.20 -2.16 2.58
CA VAL A 77 -1.70 -3.38 1.94
C VAL A 77 -2.80 -3.97 1.07
N VAL A 78 -2.44 -4.35 -0.14
CA VAL A 78 -3.26 -5.20 -1.01
C VAL A 78 -2.66 -6.59 -1.09
N CYS A 79 -3.51 -7.59 -1.25
CA CYS A 79 -3.08 -8.96 -1.47
C CYS A 79 -3.14 -9.27 -2.96
N LEU A 80 -2.05 -9.75 -3.49
CA LEU A 80 -1.96 -10.32 -4.83
C LEU A 80 -2.22 -11.82 -4.78
N GLU A 81 -2.29 -12.47 -5.92
CA GLU A 81 -2.42 -13.93 -6.00
C GLU A 81 -1.40 -14.65 -5.10
N GLN A 82 -1.78 -15.80 -4.56
CA GLN A 82 -0.95 -16.67 -3.72
C GLN A 82 -0.47 -15.99 -2.40
N ASN A 83 -1.29 -15.09 -1.83
CA ASN A 83 -1.00 -14.38 -0.59
C ASN A 83 0.26 -13.48 -0.62
N TRP A 84 0.66 -13.01 -1.79
CA TRP A 84 1.68 -11.98 -1.91
C TRP A 84 1.12 -10.63 -1.48
N LEU A 85 1.78 -9.99 -0.54
CA LEU A 85 1.38 -8.71 0.00
C LEU A 85 2.15 -7.58 -0.68
N LEU A 86 1.41 -6.59 -1.15
CA LEU A 86 1.95 -5.37 -1.75
C LEU A 86 1.75 -4.21 -0.79
N LEU A 87 2.84 -3.68 -0.25
CA LEU A 87 2.84 -2.52 0.65
C LEU A 87 2.68 -1.24 -0.16
N VAL A 88 1.78 -0.37 0.26
CA VAL A 88 1.47 0.88 -0.46
C VAL A 88 1.51 2.08 0.48
N GLU A 89 2.34 3.05 0.12
CA GLU A 89 2.44 4.37 0.76
C GLU A 89 1.85 5.43 -0.17
N ALA A 90 0.92 6.24 0.28
CA ALA A 90 0.30 7.31 -0.50
C ALA A 90 0.81 8.69 -0.06
N LYS A 91 1.34 9.47 -1.00
CA LYS A 91 1.83 10.83 -0.79
C LYS A 91 1.25 11.78 -1.85
N LEU A 92 -0.06 11.99 -1.75
CA LEU A 92 -0.85 12.63 -2.78
C LEU A 92 -0.94 14.16 -2.61
N GLU A 93 -0.62 14.69 -1.44
CA GLU A 93 -0.60 16.13 -1.18
C GLU A 93 0.81 16.74 -1.15
N VAL A 94 1.85 15.90 -1.07
CA VAL A 94 3.22 16.33 -0.75
C VAL A 94 3.95 16.82 -2.00
N GLU A 95 4.47 18.05 -1.94
CA GLU A 95 5.36 18.60 -2.96
C GLU A 95 6.82 18.13 -2.80
N ASN A 96 7.21 17.67 -1.59
CA ASN A 96 8.58 17.24 -1.30
C ASN A 96 8.64 15.83 -0.72
N VAL A 97 9.16 14.90 -1.50
CA VAL A 97 9.32 13.49 -1.13
C VAL A 97 10.54 13.17 -0.28
N ALA A 98 11.36 14.15 0.10
CA ALA A 98 12.55 13.90 0.91
C ALA A 98 12.23 13.30 2.30
N ASN A 99 11.09 13.68 2.89
CA ASN A 99 10.65 13.11 4.16
C ASN A 99 10.24 11.64 4.05
N ILE A 100 9.72 11.22 2.90
CA ILE A 100 9.43 9.80 2.63
C ILE A 100 10.73 9.01 2.72
N ALA A 101 11.77 9.45 2.02
CA ALA A 101 13.06 8.76 2.00
C ALA A 101 13.72 8.60 3.38
N LYS A 102 13.34 9.43 4.36
CA LYS A 102 13.83 9.32 5.75
C LYS A 102 13.09 8.26 6.55
N THR A 103 11.81 8.07 6.32
CA THR A 103 10.93 7.28 7.19
C THR A 103 10.42 5.99 6.55
N ILE A 104 10.59 5.81 5.24
CA ILE A 104 9.97 4.69 4.53
C ILE A 104 10.51 3.33 4.98
N GLN A 105 11.78 3.25 5.33
CA GLN A 105 12.37 1.99 5.79
C GLN A 105 11.72 1.54 7.10
N ASP A 106 11.63 2.43 8.09
CA ASP A 106 11.00 2.14 9.38
C ASP A 106 9.53 1.75 9.20
N LYS A 107 8.83 2.46 8.30
CA LYS A 107 7.44 2.13 7.95
C LYS A 107 7.31 0.72 7.38
N ILE A 108 8.18 0.34 6.45
CA ILE A 108 8.19 -0.99 5.84
C ILE A 108 8.44 -2.08 6.89
N GLU A 109 9.49 -1.89 7.70
CA GLU A 109 9.88 -2.88 8.71
C GLU A 109 8.77 -3.08 9.75
N HIS A 110 8.21 -1.97 10.26
CA HIS A 110 7.12 -2.05 11.21
C HIS A 110 5.85 -2.66 10.61
N SER A 111 5.48 -2.29 9.39
CA SER A 111 4.37 -2.90 8.68
C SER A 111 4.54 -4.42 8.52
N LYS A 112 5.74 -4.87 8.17
CA LYS A 112 6.05 -6.30 8.07
C LYS A 112 5.92 -7.02 9.43
N VAL A 113 6.33 -6.38 10.52
CA VAL A 113 6.16 -6.93 11.87
C VAL A 113 4.68 -7.12 12.20
N LEU A 114 3.83 -6.12 11.91
CA LEU A 114 2.38 -6.25 12.12
C LEU A 114 1.78 -7.38 11.26
N LEU A 115 2.12 -7.44 9.99
CA LEU A 115 1.58 -8.43 9.06
C LEU A 115 1.97 -9.87 9.42
N ARG A 116 3.14 -10.08 10.02
CA ARG A 116 3.58 -11.40 10.52
C ARG A 116 2.72 -11.94 11.67
N SER A 117 1.88 -11.11 12.27
CA SER A 117 0.90 -11.58 13.26
C SER A 117 -0.26 -12.36 12.64
N CYS A 118 -0.39 -12.38 11.32
CA CYS A 118 -1.34 -13.23 10.61
C CYS A 118 -0.74 -14.60 10.32
N ASP A 119 -1.48 -15.66 10.65
CA ASP A 119 -1.05 -17.05 10.44
C ASP A 119 -0.77 -17.38 8.97
N ASN A 120 -1.44 -16.68 8.07
CA ASN A 120 -1.33 -16.85 6.62
C ASN A 120 -0.26 -15.96 5.97
N TYR A 121 0.61 -15.31 6.75
CA TYR A 121 1.68 -14.50 6.20
C TYR A 121 2.69 -15.39 5.45
N ILE A 122 2.87 -15.13 4.16
CA ILE A 122 3.81 -15.89 3.34
C ILE A 122 4.95 -14.99 2.87
N HIS A 123 4.64 -13.93 2.12
CA HIS A 123 5.63 -13.00 1.59
C HIS A 123 5.05 -11.61 1.41
N SER A 124 5.89 -10.59 1.61
CA SER A 124 5.66 -9.26 1.04
C SER A 124 6.53 -9.09 -0.21
N GLU A 125 6.00 -8.38 -1.21
CA GLU A 125 6.84 -7.93 -2.32
C GLU A 125 8.07 -7.17 -1.78
N GLU A 126 9.22 -7.35 -2.43
CA GLU A 126 10.42 -6.60 -2.06
C GLU A 126 10.29 -5.11 -2.35
N SER A 127 9.46 -4.77 -3.34
CA SER A 127 9.21 -3.39 -3.75
C SER A 127 8.01 -2.82 -3.01
N VAL A 128 8.17 -1.62 -2.50
CA VAL A 128 7.06 -0.84 -1.95
C VAL A 128 6.51 0.09 -3.02
N ILE A 129 5.20 0.13 -3.16
CA ILE A 129 4.52 1.09 -4.02
C ILE A 129 4.46 2.45 -3.33
N VAL A 130 4.82 3.49 -4.04
CA VAL A 130 4.61 4.87 -3.57
C VAL A 130 3.70 5.59 -4.55
N LEU A 131 2.49 5.92 -4.09
CA LEU A 131 1.53 6.68 -4.88
C LEU A 131 1.82 8.17 -4.75
N LEU A 132 2.04 8.82 -5.88
CA LEU A 132 2.41 10.22 -5.97
C LEU A 132 1.33 11.05 -6.67
N ASN A 133 1.32 12.35 -6.37
CA ASN A 133 0.44 13.32 -7.02
C ASN A 133 0.72 13.41 -8.54
N ASN A 134 -0.32 13.46 -9.33
CA ASN A 134 -0.21 13.53 -10.80
C ASN A 134 0.57 14.76 -11.27
N LYS A 135 0.35 15.92 -10.64
CA LYS A 135 0.96 17.20 -11.02
C LYS A 135 2.49 17.20 -10.97
N TYR A 136 3.05 16.52 -9.94
CA TYR A 136 4.49 16.54 -9.68
C TYR A 136 5.14 15.17 -9.90
N TYR A 137 4.44 14.24 -10.50
CA TYR A 137 4.85 12.83 -10.57
C TYR A 137 6.26 12.64 -11.12
N GLN A 138 6.59 13.24 -12.25
CA GLN A 138 7.87 13.01 -12.92
C GLN A 138 9.05 13.47 -12.07
N GLU A 139 8.94 14.66 -11.49
CA GLU A 139 9.98 15.22 -10.63
C GLU A 139 10.13 14.42 -9.33
N GLN A 140 9.00 14.15 -8.66
CA GLN A 140 8.99 13.44 -7.39
C GLN A 140 9.45 11.99 -7.52
N SER A 141 9.05 11.28 -8.57
CA SER A 141 9.46 9.90 -8.79
C SER A 141 10.98 9.80 -9.06
N ASN A 142 11.55 10.71 -9.84
CA ASN A 142 12.98 10.76 -10.11
C ASN A 142 13.78 11.09 -8.84
N LYS A 143 13.30 12.06 -8.05
CA LYS A 143 13.92 12.43 -6.79
C LYS A 143 13.89 11.29 -5.78
N LEU A 144 12.74 10.64 -5.64
CA LEU A 144 12.53 9.54 -4.69
C LEU A 144 13.42 8.35 -5.05
N ARG A 145 13.46 7.96 -6.31
CA ARG A 145 14.35 6.88 -6.79
C ARG A 145 15.81 7.15 -6.43
N ARG A 146 16.33 8.36 -6.71
CA ARG A 146 17.72 8.71 -6.37
C ARG A 146 18.00 8.61 -4.88
N LEU A 147 17.09 9.10 -4.03
CA LEU A 147 17.26 9.09 -2.59
C LEU A 147 17.23 7.67 -2.00
N LEU A 148 16.46 6.76 -2.57
CA LEU A 148 16.25 5.43 -2.02
C LEU A 148 17.17 4.35 -2.61
N ILE A 149 17.66 4.53 -3.84
CA ILE A 149 18.72 3.67 -4.39
C ILE A 149 19.96 3.69 -3.46
N ALA A 150 20.34 4.87 -2.98
CA ALA A 150 21.47 5.02 -2.05
C ALA A 150 21.27 4.27 -0.72
N LYS A 151 20.03 3.93 -0.36
CA LYS A 151 19.65 3.19 0.85
C LYS A 151 19.34 1.72 0.59
N ASN A 152 19.50 1.26 -0.66
CA ASN A 152 19.11 -0.09 -1.09
C ASN A 152 17.63 -0.44 -0.81
N ILE A 153 16.75 0.57 -0.89
CA ILE A 153 15.32 0.39 -0.74
C ILE A 153 14.67 0.37 -2.12
N ASN A 154 14.03 -0.74 -2.45
CA ASN A 154 13.36 -0.90 -3.73
C ASN A 154 11.94 -0.32 -3.66
N ILE A 155 11.68 0.73 -4.46
CA ILE A 155 10.38 1.35 -4.58
C ILE A 155 9.89 1.39 -6.02
N LYS A 156 8.58 1.37 -6.17
CA LYS A 156 7.91 1.59 -7.46
C LYS A 156 6.96 2.78 -7.33
N PRO A 157 7.34 3.98 -7.78
CA PRO A 157 6.46 5.13 -7.77
C PRO A 157 5.40 4.99 -8.88
N TYR A 158 4.15 5.29 -8.54
CA TYR A 158 3.01 5.29 -9.46
C TYR A 158 2.13 6.53 -9.27
N ARG A 159 1.43 6.92 -10.34
CA ARG A 159 0.18 7.67 -10.21
C ARG A 159 -0.93 6.72 -9.78
N VAL A 160 -1.96 7.21 -9.13
CA VAL A 160 -3.09 6.38 -8.70
C VAL A 160 -3.74 5.62 -9.86
N CYS A 161 -3.96 6.29 -11.00
CA CYS A 161 -4.54 5.64 -12.18
C CYS A 161 -3.62 4.59 -12.81
N ASP A 162 -2.30 4.80 -12.78
CA ASP A 162 -1.34 3.85 -13.35
C ASP A 162 -1.22 2.61 -12.44
N PHE A 163 -1.25 2.80 -11.13
CA PHE A 163 -1.31 1.72 -10.16
C PHE A 163 -2.57 0.87 -10.35
N TYR A 164 -3.74 1.52 -10.51
CA TYR A 164 -4.99 0.81 -10.80
C TYR A 164 -4.88 -0.04 -12.06
N LYS A 165 -4.38 0.54 -13.16
CA LYS A 165 -4.21 -0.19 -14.43
C LYS A 165 -3.24 -1.35 -14.34
N GLU A 166 -2.16 -1.21 -13.58
CA GLU A 166 -1.13 -2.23 -13.47
C GLU A 166 -1.59 -3.44 -12.64
N TYR A 167 -2.37 -3.21 -11.56
CA TYR A 167 -2.67 -4.23 -10.55
C TYR A 167 -4.13 -4.64 -10.46
N PHE A 168 -5.06 -3.85 -11.00
CA PHE A 168 -6.49 -4.07 -10.82
C PHE A 168 -7.28 -4.16 -12.13
N THR A 169 -6.64 -3.94 -13.27
CA THR A 169 -7.31 -4.09 -14.57
C THR A 169 -6.93 -5.43 -15.19
N PRO A 170 -7.89 -6.26 -15.62
CA PRO A 170 -7.60 -7.49 -16.35
C PRO A 170 -6.78 -7.17 -17.62
N ILE A 171 -5.85 -8.05 -17.99
CA ILE A 171 -5.22 -7.96 -19.31
C ILE A 171 -6.25 -8.43 -20.34
N CYS A 172 -6.64 -7.52 -21.23
CA CYS A 172 -7.36 -7.88 -22.45
C CYS A 172 -6.41 -8.53 -23.47
#